data_369ce199bbc4d82c9d9f948d3222c972
#
_entry.id   369ce199bbc4d82c9d9f948d3222c972
#
_cell.length_a   1.000
_cell.length_b   1.000
_cell.length_c   1.000
_cell.angle_alpha   90.00
_cell.angle_beta   90.00
_cell.angle_gamma   90.00
#
_symmetry.space_group_name_H-M   'P 1'
#
loop_
_entity.id
_entity.type
_entity.pdbx_description
1 polymer ?
#
loop_
_entity_poly.entity_id
_entity_poly.type
_entity_poly.pdbx_seq_one_letter_code
_entity_poly.pdbx_strand_id
1 'polypeptide(L)'
;MKNTVHLPVVIGLVLALSFAALGRLHAAPVPGDNKTEGKVPDATPDQQQMRGLDEQVQEVKSDVLSIAAELNQLEEKLLYPSGTQVAIFVALAKGDQMRLDAVRLEIDGQLVAHYIYSAKELEALRKGGVQRIYVGNVTTGEHRLNVLVDGKLKAGTDFSRTEHFTFHKEVKPKLVELTVAGPDSGKTPITLGEL
;
A
#
# COMPACT_ATOMS: atom_id res chain seq x y z
N MET A 1 -18.26 27.60 34.30
CA MET A 1 -17.73 28.45 33.25
C MET A 1 -17.77 27.64 31.95
N LYS A 2 -18.65 28.04 31.02
CA LYS A 2 -18.93 27.36 29.75
C LYS A 2 -17.95 27.90 28.70
N ASN A 3 -17.18 27.05 28.06
CA ASN A 3 -16.44 27.41 26.86
C ASN A 3 -17.00 26.60 25.67
N THR A 4 -17.74 27.34 24.86
CA THR A 4 -18.27 26.91 23.57
C THR A 4 -17.18 27.15 22.52
N VAL A 5 -16.72 26.12 21.82
CA VAL A 5 -15.79 26.27 20.69
C VAL A 5 -16.58 26.14 19.39
N HIS A 6 -16.56 27.21 18.62
CA HIS A 6 -17.22 27.33 17.32
C HIS A 6 -16.52 26.54 16.21
N LEU A 7 -17.29 25.77 15.46
CA LEU A 7 -16.90 25.09 14.24
C LEU A 7 -17.15 26.03 13.04
N PRO A 8 -16.23 26.27 12.12
CA PRO A 8 -16.52 26.97 10.87
C PRO A 8 -17.04 26.00 9.80
N VAL A 9 -18.24 26.32 9.34
CA VAL A 9 -18.89 25.73 8.16
C VAL A 9 -18.18 26.27 6.91
N VAL A 10 -17.62 25.41 6.09
CA VAL A 10 -17.10 25.75 4.75
C VAL A 10 -18.20 25.44 3.73
N ILE A 11 -18.75 26.51 3.16
CA ILE A 11 -19.76 26.48 2.11
C ILE A 11 -19.05 26.21 0.78
N GLY A 12 -19.36 25.06 0.15
CA GLY A 12 -18.94 24.72 -1.20
C GLY A 12 -19.77 25.45 -2.25
N LEU A 13 -19.09 26.23 -3.08
CA LEU A 13 -19.66 26.92 -4.24
C LEU A 13 -19.78 25.97 -5.43
N VAL A 14 -21.01 25.62 -5.82
CA VAL A 14 -21.32 24.88 -7.04
C VAL A 14 -21.48 25.88 -8.18
N LEU A 15 -20.60 25.84 -9.17
CA LEU A 15 -20.68 26.64 -10.40
C LEU A 15 -21.31 25.79 -11.51
N ALA A 16 -22.59 26.00 -11.79
CA ALA A 16 -23.29 25.44 -12.94
C ALA A 16 -23.07 26.33 -14.16
N LEU A 17 -22.41 25.83 -15.20
CA LEU A 17 -22.35 26.45 -16.51
C LEU A 17 -23.38 25.78 -17.43
N SER A 18 -24.48 26.50 -17.66
CA SER A 18 -25.46 26.20 -18.70
C SER A 18 -24.97 26.82 -20.03
N PHE A 19 -24.81 26.01 -21.06
CA PHE A 19 -24.63 26.50 -22.44
C PHE A 19 -25.80 25.99 -23.29
N ALA A 20 -26.74 26.89 -23.55
CA ALA A 20 -27.77 26.70 -24.55
C ALA A 20 -27.52 27.73 -25.66
N ALA A 21 -27.25 27.27 -26.86
CA ALA A 21 -27.36 28.11 -28.06
C ALA A 21 -27.89 27.25 -29.22
N LEU A 22 -29.18 27.45 -29.51
CA LEU A 22 -29.82 27.07 -30.76
C LEU A 22 -29.35 28.03 -31.85
N GLY A 23 -28.86 27.48 -32.95
CA GLY A 23 -28.66 28.21 -34.20
C GLY A 23 -29.09 27.31 -35.37
N ARG A 24 -30.38 27.40 -35.78
CA ARG A 24 -30.86 26.88 -37.07
C ARG A 24 -30.51 27.89 -38.16
N LEU A 25 -29.78 27.48 -39.18
CA LEU A 25 -29.76 28.16 -40.47
C LEU A 25 -30.22 27.21 -41.58
N HIS A 26 -31.10 27.76 -42.39
CA HIS A 26 -31.79 27.19 -43.55
C HIS A 26 -30.83 26.75 -44.66
N ALA A 27 -31.10 25.58 -45.22
CA ALA A 27 -30.52 25.15 -46.48
C ALA A 27 -31.49 25.50 -47.62
N ALA A 28 -30.98 26.15 -48.66
CA ALA A 28 -31.63 26.25 -49.95
C ALA A 28 -31.00 25.25 -50.94
N PRO A 29 -31.76 24.60 -51.83
CA PRO A 29 -31.25 23.63 -52.75
C PRO A 29 -30.72 24.25 -54.05
N VAL A 30 -29.60 23.77 -54.54
CA VAL A 30 -29.10 24.03 -55.90
C VAL A 30 -28.92 22.68 -56.61
N PRO A 31 -29.50 22.48 -57.79
CA PRO A 31 -29.26 21.29 -58.61
C PRO A 31 -28.06 21.54 -59.53
N GLY A 32 -27.26 20.53 -59.74
CA GLY A 32 -26.19 20.58 -60.72
C GLY A 32 -25.31 19.36 -60.69
N ASP A 33 -25.69 18.38 -61.53
CA ASP A 33 -24.86 17.28 -61.98
C ASP A 33 -23.47 17.78 -62.43
N ASN A 34 -22.44 17.17 -61.91
CA ASN A 34 -21.23 16.84 -62.68
C ASN A 34 -20.40 15.79 -61.94
N LYS A 35 -20.44 14.54 -62.50
CA LYS A 35 -19.43 13.53 -62.29
C LYS A 35 -18.08 14.12 -62.70
N THR A 36 -17.25 14.37 -61.69
CA THR A 36 -15.82 14.47 -61.91
C THR A 36 -15.16 13.49 -60.92
N GLU A 37 -14.61 12.41 -61.45
CA GLU A 37 -13.70 11.55 -60.71
C GLU A 37 -12.56 12.40 -60.18
N GLY A 38 -12.71 12.86 -58.98
CA GLY A 38 -11.65 13.58 -58.24
C GLY A 38 -10.60 12.58 -57.79
N LYS A 39 -9.56 12.47 -58.61
CA LYS A 39 -8.26 11.94 -58.23
C LYS A 39 -7.91 12.49 -56.83
N VAL A 40 -7.78 11.61 -55.87
CA VAL A 40 -7.25 11.90 -54.53
C VAL A 40 -5.94 12.63 -54.74
N PRO A 41 -5.73 13.85 -54.22
CA PRO A 41 -4.42 14.50 -54.36
C PRO A 41 -3.38 13.64 -53.67
N ASP A 42 -2.40 13.15 -54.47
CA ASP A 42 -1.20 12.56 -53.91
C ASP A 42 -0.63 13.54 -52.89
N ALA A 43 -0.46 13.10 -51.66
CA ALA A 43 0.09 13.90 -50.56
C ALA A 43 1.43 14.47 -51.06
N THR A 44 1.53 15.83 -51.02
CA THR A 44 2.76 16.52 -51.42
C THR A 44 3.94 15.99 -50.60
N PRO A 45 5.17 15.97 -51.14
CA PRO A 45 6.35 15.49 -50.43
C PRO A 45 6.52 16.10 -49.04
N ASP A 46 6.14 17.35 -48.87
CA ASP A 46 6.19 18.05 -47.59
C ASP A 46 5.19 17.48 -46.56
N GLN A 47 4.03 16.99 -47.00
CA GLN A 47 3.04 16.35 -46.10
C GLN A 47 3.48 14.95 -45.65
N GLN A 48 4.19 14.25 -46.51
CA GLN A 48 4.78 12.95 -46.16
C GLN A 48 5.95 13.11 -45.19
N GLN A 49 6.79 14.15 -45.39
CA GLN A 49 7.87 14.47 -44.46
C GLN A 49 7.32 14.91 -43.07
N MET A 50 6.28 15.74 -43.02
CA MET A 50 5.66 16.16 -41.76
C MET A 50 5.02 14.98 -41.00
N ARG A 51 4.39 14.04 -41.70
CA ARG A 51 3.87 12.80 -41.05
C ARG A 51 4.98 11.94 -40.47
N GLY A 52 6.08 11.78 -41.20
CA GLY A 52 7.25 11.05 -40.70
C GLY A 52 7.90 11.72 -39.50
N LEU A 53 7.91 13.05 -39.44
CA LEU A 53 8.42 13.81 -38.31
C LEU A 53 7.50 13.67 -37.07
N ASP A 54 6.18 13.74 -37.28
CA ASP A 54 5.19 13.54 -36.21
C ASP A 54 5.29 12.14 -35.61
N GLU A 55 5.48 11.12 -36.45
CA GLU A 55 5.68 9.73 -36.04
C GLU A 55 6.94 9.57 -35.19
N GLN A 56 8.07 10.15 -35.63
CA GLN A 56 9.33 10.18 -34.88
C GLN A 56 9.20 10.91 -33.54
N VAL A 57 8.49 12.04 -33.51
CA VAL A 57 8.23 12.78 -32.26
C VAL A 57 7.40 11.95 -31.27
N GLN A 58 6.40 11.21 -31.76
CA GLN A 58 5.60 10.33 -30.91
C GLN A 58 6.42 9.14 -30.39
N GLU A 59 7.28 8.57 -31.21
CA GLU A 59 8.19 7.49 -30.81
C GLU A 59 9.15 7.98 -29.71
N VAL A 60 9.85 9.10 -29.94
CA VAL A 60 10.75 9.70 -28.94
C VAL A 60 10.00 10.03 -27.63
N LYS A 61 8.78 10.54 -27.71
CA LYS A 61 7.95 10.83 -26.52
C LYS A 61 7.62 9.54 -25.76
N SER A 62 7.27 8.47 -26.47
CA SER A 62 7.00 7.16 -25.88
C SER A 62 8.24 6.60 -25.18
N ASP A 63 9.40 6.69 -25.82
CA ASP A 63 10.68 6.23 -25.28
C ASP A 63 11.06 7.01 -24.01
N VAL A 64 10.91 8.33 -24.02
CA VAL A 64 11.17 9.17 -22.83
C VAL A 64 10.27 8.79 -21.67
N LEU A 65 8.98 8.52 -21.91
CA LEU A 65 8.06 8.07 -20.87
C LEU A 65 8.43 6.68 -20.33
N SER A 66 8.87 5.76 -21.20
CA SER A 66 9.34 4.42 -20.81
C SER A 66 10.59 4.53 -19.93
N ILE A 67 11.58 5.31 -20.36
CA ILE A 67 12.82 5.54 -19.59
C ILE A 67 12.50 6.17 -18.22
N ALA A 68 11.57 7.13 -18.16
CA ALA A 68 11.17 7.74 -16.89
C ALA A 68 10.52 6.73 -15.95
N ALA A 69 9.69 5.81 -16.48
CA ALA A 69 9.09 4.74 -15.69
C ALA A 69 10.15 3.74 -15.18
N GLU A 70 11.11 3.37 -16.01
CA GLU A 70 12.22 2.49 -15.62
C GLU A 70 13.12 3.12 -14.55
N LEU A 71 13.40 4.42 -14.66
CA LEU A 71 14.17 5.16 -13.65
C LEU A 71 13.45 5.18 -12.31
N ASN A 72 12.14 5.46 -12.29
CA ASN A 72 11.35 5.42 -11.07
C ASN A 72 11.35 4.02 -10.44
N GLN A 73 11.24 2.97 -11.25
CA GLN A 73 11.29 1.59 -10.76
C GLN A 73 12.68 1.21 -10.22
N LEU A 74 13.75 1.69 -10.85
CA LEU A 74 15.12 1.49 -10.36
C LEU A 74 15.36 2.26 -9.07
N GLU A 75 14.86 3.49 -8.96
CA GLU A 75 14.92 4.30 -7.75
C GLU A 75 14.20 3.60 -6.60
N GLU A 76 13.00 3.09 -6.83
CA GLU A 76 12.24 2.31 -5.84
C GLU A 76 13.01 1.05 -5.39
N LYS A 77 13.61 0.32 -6.33
CA LYS A 77 14.42 -0.87 -6.02
C LYS A 77 15.70 -0.53 -5.25
N LEU A 78 16.29 0.64 -5.47
CA LEU A 78 17.48 1.10 -4.75
C LEU A 78 17.12 1.62 -3.36
N LEU A 79 16.01 2.35 -3.22
CA LEU A 79 15.52 2.85 -1.94
C LEU A 79 14.98 1.74 -1.04
N TYR A 80 14.33 0.74 -1.65
CA TYR A 80 13.69 -0.37 -0.93
C TYR A 80 14.08 -1.71 -1.54
N PRO A 81 15.37 -2.11 -1.44
CA PRO A 81 15.78 -3.41 -1.95
C PRO A 81 14.98 -4.51 -1.23
N SER A 82 14.39 -5.42 -1.98
CA SER A 82 13.59 -6.54 -1.44
C SER A 82 14.38 -7.36 -0.42
N GLY A 83 15.71 -7.33 -0.51
CA GLY A 83 16.61 -7.97 0.42
C GLY A 83 16.61 -7.39 1.84
N THR A 84 16.17 -6.15 2.05
CA THR A 84 16.11 -5.54 3.40
C THR A 84 14.79 -5.77 4.13
N GLN A 85 13.81 -6.35 3.47
CA GLN A 85 12.47 -6.52 4.04
C GLN A 85 12.47 -7.52 5.21
N VAL A 86 11.77 -7.12 6.28
CA VAL A 86 11.41 -7.97 7.42
C VAL A 86 9.89 -7.96 7.56
N ALA A 87 9.29 -9.13 7.70
CA ALA A 87 7.88 -9.27 8.08
C ALA A 87 7.76 -10.03 9.39
N ILE A 88 6.96 -9.50 10.32
CA ILE A 88 6.74 -10.12 11.64
C ILE A 88 5.28 -10.53 11.74
N PHE A 89 5.10 -11.79 12.10
CA PHE A 89 3.82 -12.45 12.27
C PHE A 89 3.60 -12.80 13.74
N VAL A 90 2.34 -12.82 14.17
CA VAL A 90 1.93 -13.26 15.49
C VAL A 90 0.99 -14.43 15.36
N ALA A 91 1.24 -15.48 16.15
CA ALA A 91 0.38 -16.63 16.32
C ALA A 91 0.10 -16.85 17.81
N LEU A 92 -1.02 -17.49 18.13
CA LEU A 92 -1.28 -18.04 19.47
C LEU A 92 -0.84 -19.50 19.55
N ALA A 93 -0.26 -19.85 20.67
CA ALA A 93 0.08 -21.26 20.96
C ALA A 93 -1.17 -22.12 20.91
N LYS A 94 -1.08 -23.26 20.25
CA LYS A 94 -2.21 -24.19 20.04
C LYS A 94 -2.83 -24.60 21.39
N GLY A 95 -4.15 -24.39 21.49
CA GLY A 95 -4.93 -24.74 22.68
C GLY A 95 -4.92 -23.65 23.77
N ASP A 96 -4.24 -22.55 23.55
CA ASP A 96 -4.22 -21.44 24.51
C ASP A 96 -5.59 -20.75 24.61
N GLN A 97 -5.98 -20.41 25.84
CA GLN A 97 -7.26 -19.76 26.17
C GLN A 97 -7.11 -18.29 26.53
N MET A 98 -5.88 -17.77 26.46
CA MET A 98 -5.58 -16.37 26.73
C MET A 98 -6.32 -15.47 25.74
N ARG A 99 -6.77 -14.32 26.21
CA ARG A 99 -7.24 -13.24 25.37
C ARG A 99 -6.09 -12.28 25.11
N LEU A 100 -5.60 -12.26 23.89
CA LEU A 100 -4.61 -11.30 23.45
C LEU A 100 -5.31 -9.97 23.12
N ASP A 101 -4.96 -8.91 23.81
CA ASP A 101 -5.56 -7.59 23.62
C ASP A 101 -4.69 -6.72 22.71
N ALA A 102 -3.37 -6.68 22.93
CA ALA A 102 -2.45 -5.91 22.12
C ALA A 102 -1.06 -6.54 22.03
N VAL A 103 -0.36 -6.20 20.93
CA VAL A 103 1.07 -6.49 20.76
C VAL A 103 1.77 -5.22 20.30
N ARG A 104 2.89 -4.90 20.95
CA ARG A 104 3.78 -3.80 20.59
C ARG A 104 5.14 -4.35 20.25
N LEU A 105 5.70 -3.87 19.14
CA LEU A 105 7.02 -4.24 18.65
C LEU A 105 7.93 -3.02 18.57
N GLU A 106 9.15 -3.20 19.05
CA GLU A 106 10.23 -2.22 18.87
C GLU A 106 11.44 -2.94 18.27
N ILE A 107 12.03 -2.35 17.25
CA ILE A 107 13.30 -2.80 16.67
C ILE A 107 14.34 -1.74 16.98
N ASP A 108 15.44 -2.14 17.60
CA ASP A 108 16.54 -1.25 18.03
C ASP A 108 16.08 -0.02 18.84
N GLY A 109 15.04 -0.22 19.65
CA GLY A 109 14.45 0.83 20.49
C GLY A 109 13.48 1.76 19.76
N GLN A 110 13.20 1.52 18.47
CA GLN A 110 12.16 2.23 17.73
C GLN A 110 10.87 1.44 17.69
N LEU A 111 9.76 2.09 18.04
CA LEU A 111 8.42 1.51 17.90
C LEU A 111 8.09 1.32 16.41
N VAL A 112 7.95 0.07 15.97
CA VAL A 112 7.66 -0.28 14.58
C VAL A 112 6.23 -0.76 14.37
N ALA A 113 5.58 -1.30 15.41
CA ALA A 113 4.19 -1.71 15.36
C ALA A 113 3.52 -1.65 16.74
N HIS A 114 2.26 -1.26 16.74
CA HIS A 114 1.35 -1.41 17.87
C HIS A 114 0.00 -1.88 17.33
N TYR A 115 -0.35 -3.12 17.62
CA TYR A 115 -1.55 -3.76 17.10
C TYR A 115 -2.50 -4.13 18.24
N ILE A 116 -3.78 -3.76 18.09
CA ILE A 116 -4.86 -4.06 19.04
C ILE A 116 -5.81 -5.05 18.38
N TYR A 117 -6.06 -6.17 19.03
CA TYR A 117 -6.82 -7.26 18.47
C TYR A 117 -8.33 -7.10 18.72
N SER A 118 -9.12 -7.25 17.68
CA SER A 118 -10.55 -7.40 17.76
C SER A 118 -10.95 -8.84 18.18
N ALA A 119 -12.17 -9.03 18.66
CA ALA A 119 -12.67 -10.36 19.03
C ALA A 119 -12.64 -11.34 17.84
N LYS A 120 -12.90 -10.86 16.62
CA LYS A 120 -12.88 -11.68 15.39
C LYS A 120 -11.46 -12.16 15.03
N GLU A 121 -10.49 -11.28 15.14
CA GLU A 121 -9.08 -11.62 14.87
C GLU A 121 -8.54 -12.60 15.91
N LEU A 122 -8.86 -12.36 17.18
CA LEU A 122 -8.51 -13.30 18.26
C LEU A 122 -9.10 -14.69 18.03
N GLU A 123 -10.34 -14.78 17.57
CA GLU A 123 -10.95 -16.06 17.20
C GLU A 123 -10.21 -16.74 16.05
N ALA A 124 -9.77 -15.98 15.04
CA ALA A 124 -8.97 -16.50 13.95
C ALA A 124 -7.60 -17.05 14.44
N LEU A 125 -6.91 -16.31 15.33
CA LEU A 125 -5.66 -16.75 15.95
C LEU A 125 -5.84 -18.04 16.75
N ARG A 126 -6.92 -18.17 17.53
CA ARG A 126 -7.26 -19.39 18.29
C ARG A 126 -7.51 -20.61 17.41
N LYS A 127 -7.99 -20.39 16.18
CA LYS A 127 -8.17 -21.43 15.16
C LYS A 127 -6.87 -21.80 14.43
N GLY A 128 -5.74 -21.23 14.85
CA GLY A 128 -4.43 -21.44 14.23
C GLY A 128 -4.11 -20.47 13.10
N GLY A 129 -4.83 -19.35 13.03
CA GLY A 129 -4.49 -18.25 12.13
C GLY A 129 -3.21 -17.56 12.58
N VAL A 130 -2.55 -16.91 11.64
CA VAL A 130 -1.34 -16.11 11.84
C VAL A 130 -1.61 -14.70 11.34
N GLN A 131 -1.32 -13.69 12.16
CA GLN A 131 -1.54 -12.29 11.82
C GLN A 131 -0.22 -11.60 11.53
N ARG A 132 -0.07 -11.03 10.34
CA ARG A 132 1.06 -10.15 10.03
C ARG A 132 0.83 -8.78 10.63
N ILE A 133 1.70 -8.36 11.55
CA ILE A 133 1.57 -7.09 12.27
C ILE A 133 2.62 -6.04 11.85
N TYR A 134 3.70 -6.46 11.20
CA TYR A 134 4.74 -5.56 10.71
C TYR A 134 5.28 -6.02 9.37
N VAL A 135 5.53 -5.05 8.49
CA VAL A 135 6.38 -5.19 7.29
C VAL A 135 7.16 -3.89 7.15
N GLY A 136 8.46 -4.00 7.06
CA GLY A 136 9.33 -2.84 6.90
C GLY A 136 10.71 -3.24 6.43
N ASN A 137 11.55 -2.25 6.19
CA ASN A 137 12.94 -2.45 5.82
C ASN A 137 13.83 -2.33 7.05
N VAL A 138 14.70 -3.31 7.22
CA VAL A 138 15.71 -3.35 8.29
C VAL A 138 17.05 -3.59 7.62
N THR A 139 18.08 -2.87 8.03
CA THR A 139 19.44 -3.03 7.49
C THR A 139 19.98 -4.44 7.75
N THR A 140 21.03 -4.82 7.06
CA THR A 140 21.73 -6.10 7.36
C THR A 140 22.52 -5.98 8.65
N GLY A 141 22.53 -7.04 9.45
CA GLY A 141 23.24 -7.09 10.72
C GLY A 141 22.41 -7.70 11.84
N GLU A 142 22.89 -7.55 13.07
CA GLU A 142 22.16 -7.96 14.28
C GLU A 142 21.23 -6.84 14.74
N HIS A 143 19.98 -7.21 15.04
CA HIS A 143 18.93 -6.31 15.51
C HIS A 143 18.28 -6.85 16.77
N ARG A 144 17.90 -5.94 17.66
CA ARG A 144 17.18 -6.25 18.89
C ARG A 144 15.70 -6.01 18.68
N LEU A 145 14.90 -7.04 18.93
CA LEU A 145 13.45 -7.01 18.89
C LEU A 145 12.89 -7.06 20.32
N ASN A 146 12.23 -6.02 20.76
CA ASN A 146 11.46 -5.98 21.99
C ASN A 146 9.99 -6.23 21.67
N VAL A 147 9.38 -7.17 22.38
CA VAL A 147 7.99 -7.56 22.19
C VAL A 147 7.26 -7.38 23.51
N LEU A 148 6.28 -6.49 23.55
CA LEU A 148 5.35 -6.34 24.67
C LEU A 148 4.00 -6.91 24.25
N VAL A 149 3.48 -7.81 25.05
CA VAL A 149 2.17 -8.45 24.86
C VAL A 149 1.29 -8.13 26.04
N ASP A 150 0.11 -7.58 25.75
CA ASP A 150 -0.93 -7.30 26.73
C ASP A 150 -2.16 -8.15 26.44
N GLY A 151 -2.80 -8.64 27.49
CA GLY A 151 -3.98 -9.49 27.36
C GLY A 151 -4.65 -9.84 28.69
N LYS A 152 -5.50 -10.83 28.64
CA LYS A 152 -6.15 -11.38 29.85
C LYS A 152 -6.08 -12.89 29.85
N LEU A 153 -5.81 -13.44 31.03
CA LEU A 153 -5.87 -14.87 31.28
C LEU A 153 -7.32 -15.37 31.27
N LYS A 154 -7.52 -16.67 31.19
CA LYS A 154 -8.84 -17.30 31.24
C LYS A 154 -9.63 -16.89 32.48
N ALA A 155 -8.96 -16.70 33.62
CA ALA A 155 -9.55 -16.23 34.86
C ALA A 155 -9.95 -14.73 34.87
N GLY A 156 -9.68 -13.98 33.80
CA GLY A 156 -9.96 -12.55 33.70
C GLY A 156 -8.85 -11.64 34.25
N THR A 157 -7.78 -12.22 34.79
CA THR A 157 -6.62 -11.47 35.30
C THR A 157 -5.84 -10.85 34.14
N ASP A 158 -5.42 -9.60 34.32
CA ASP A 158 -4.58 -8.92 33.35
C ASP A 158 -3.21 -9.61 33.22
N PHE A 159 -2.75 -9.74 31.99
CA PHE A 159 -1.48 -10.31 31.62
C PHE A 159 -0.70 -9.28 30.79
N SER A 160 0.50 -8.99 31.22
CA SER A 160 1.44 -8.16 30.47
C SER A 160 2.83 -8.81 30.51
N ARG A 161 3.46 -8.97 29.37
CA ARG A 161 4.76 -9.59 29.25
C ARG A 161 5.62 -8.90 28.22
N THR A 162 6.87 -8.64 28.62
CA THR A 162 7.91 -8.14 27.71
C THR A 162 8.97 -9.20 27.54
N GLU A 163 9.35 -9.46 26.30
CA GLU A 163 10.47 -10.33 25.95
C GLU A 163 11.39 -9.61 24.96
N HIS A 164 12.67 -9.97 25.03
CA HIS A 164 13.72 -9.41 24.20
C HIS A 164 14.38 -10.50 23.39
N PHE A 165 14.42 -10.28 22.07
CA PHE A 165 15.03 -11.20 21.13
C PHE A 165 16.12 -10.48 20.35
N THR A 166 17.08 -11.25 19.86
CA THR A 166 18.04 -10.80 18.87
C THR A 166 17.84 -11.61 17.61
N PHE A 167 17.81 -10.97 16.45
CA PHE A 167 17.75 -11.66 15.17
C PHE A 167 18.81 -11.09 14.23
N HIS A 168 19.35 -11.97 13.40
CA HIS A 168 20.30 -11.58 12.36
C HIS A 168 19.56 -11.35 11.03
N LYS A 169 19.77 -10.20 10.41
CA LYS A 169 19.20 -9.85 9.10
C LYS A 169 20.27 -9.97 8.03
N GLU A 170 20.05 -10.87 7.10
CA GLU A 170 20.86 -11.05 5.89
C GLU A 170 20.34 -10.20 4.73
N VAL A 171 21.02 -10.26 3.57
CA VAL A 171 20.60 -9.62 2.32
C VAL A 171 19.45 -10.41 1.65
N LYS A 172 18.53 -10.94 2.44
CA LYS A 172 17.34 -11.68 1.97
C LYS A 172 16.12 -11.22 2.76
N PRO A 173 14.90 -11.28 2.22
CA PRO A 173 13.71 -11.08 3.02
C PRO A 173 13.73 -12.02 4.23
N LYS A 174 13.35 -11.48 5.40
CA LYS A 174 13.28 -12.27 6.63
C LYS A 174 11.85 -12.33 7.14
N LEU A 175 11.36 -13.53 7.38
CA LEU A 175 10.05 -13.77 7.96
C LEU A 175 10.24 -14.30 9.38
N VAL A 176 9.59 -13.65 10.33
CA VAL A 176 9.70 -13.95 11.75
C VAL A 176 8.32 -14.23 12.31
N GLU A 177 8.16 -15.32 13.06
CA GLU A 177 6.93 -15.65 13.77
C GLU A 177 7.12 -15.50 15.28
N LEU A 178 6.23 -14.76 15.91
CA LEU A 178 6.10 -14.65 17.35
C LEU A 178 4.94 -15.55 17.79
N THR A 179 5.23 -16.63 18.46
CA THR A 179 4.20 -17.48 19.08
C THR A 179 3.99 -17.05 20.53
N VAL A 180 2.77 -16.58 20.83
CA VAL A 180 2.37 -16.12 22.16
C VAL A 180 1.63 -17.25 22.89
N ALA A 181 2.00 -17.48 24.16
CA ALA A 181 1.37 -18.47 25.04
C ALA A 181 1.06 -17.87 26.41
N GLY A 182 -0.08 -18.18 26.96
CA GLY A 182 -0.41 -17.83 28.34
C GLY A 182 0.39 -18.69 29.33
N PRO A 183 0.61 -18.20 30.57
CA PRO A 183 1.37 -18.90 31.60
C PRO A 183 0.75 -20.25 31.99
N ASP A 184 -0.57 -20.39 31.85
CA ASP A 184 -1.28 -21.64 32.19
C ASP A 184 -1.02 -22.77 31.20
N SER A 185 -0.40 -22.46 30.05
CA SER A 185 -0.10 -23.44 29.00
C SER A 185 1.14 -24.30 29.30
N GLY A 186 1.94 -23.91 30.29
CA GLY A 186 3.22 -24.54 30.61
C GLY A 186 4.30 -24.33 29.52
N LYS A 187 4.06 -23.43 28.59
CA LYS A 187 4.96 -23.07 27.48
C LYS A 187 5.67 -21.74 27.76
N THR A 188 6.76 -21.49 27.07
CA THR A 188 7.43 -20.20 27.09
C THR A 188 6.46 -19.12 26.61
N PRO A 189 6.30 -18.01 27.36
CA PRO A 189 5.26 -17.00 27.09
C PRO A 189 5.32 -16.40 25.71
N ILE A 190 6.50 -16.12 25.19
CA ILE A 190 6.70 -15.62 23.83
C ILE A 190 7.92 -16.35 23.26
N THR A 191 7.79 -16.90 22.07
CA THR A 191 8.90 -17.53 21.34
C THR A 191 9.06 -16.92 19.98
N LEU A 192 10.29 -16.78 19.54
CA LEU A 192 10.66 -16.31 18.22
C LEU A 192 11.00 -17.53 17.34
N GLY A 193 10.34 -17.63 16.20
CA GLY A 193 10.64 -18.60 15.14
C GLY A 193 10.97 -17.88 13.83
N GLU A 194 11.70 -18.52 12.96
CA GLU A 194 11.93 -18.09 11.56
C GLU A 194 11.08 -18.98 10.64
N LEU A 195 10.40 -18.37 9.67
CA LEU A 195 9.56 -19.02 8.67
C LEU A 195 10.32 -19.25 7.36
#